data_513afb00333ce6514e477fa84294d1a4
#
_entry.id   513afb00333ce6514e477fa84294d1a4
#
_cell.length_a   1.000
_cell.length_b   1.000
_cell.length_c   1.000
_cell.angle_alpha   90.00
_cell.angle_beta   90.00
_cell.angle_gamma   90.00
#
_symmetry.space_group_name_H-M   'P 1'
#
loop_
_entity.id
_entity.type
_entity.pdbx_description
1 polymer ?
#
loop_
_entity_poly.entity_id
_entity_poly.type
_entity_poly.pdbx_seq_one_letter_code
_entity_poly.pdbx_strand_id
1 'polypeptide(L)'
;MPLNPAARAQPAPRRPLIVRLRNWVGDVTLAVPTLRRLDDAGYALQLIGKGWARELLAGHGWPVHPLPKTMGERIALLRRLKAEAQAVDAQFNRRLNTLCLPDSFSSALEFRLAGLRALGHAHEGRSLLLARALPLPRTVHALQVYWQMADVLLGATAPLPAAIGLLVSDAHRAQAQALCARHGIVPGSLYICPFAGGTWAQQDKTWPDFPAFAAQVLPRHGRRVVVCPGPGEEAVAQEHFGSATVLNDVDLGTYAALLQEAALMVANDTGPGHMAAAVGTPLVSVLGPSDPALWRAWGPAVQLVQGAAGWPTADSVSLAVQRALTTD
;
A
#
# COMPACT_ATOMS: atom_id res chain seq x y z
N MET A 1 -1.63 30.09 49.25
CA MET A 1 -1.14 28.80 48.72
C MET A 1 -1.39 28.81 47.22
N PRO A 2 -0.37 28.81 46.36
CA PRO A 2 -0.57 28.70 44.90
C PRO A 2 -0.90 27.28 44.51
N LEU A 3 -1.95 27.11 43.72
CA LEU A 3 -2.38 25.85 43.16
C LEU A 3 -1.32 25.28 42.23
N ASN A 4 -0.92 24.05 42.49
CA ASN A 4 0.05 23.27 41.73
C ASN A 4 -0.47 23.11 40.28
N PRO A 5 0.29 23.50 39.22
CA PRO A 5 -0.13 23.29 37.86
C PRO A 5 -0.16 21.78 37.61
N ALA A 6 -1.33 21.29 37.19
CA ALA A 6 -1.62 19.91 36.91
C ALA A 6 -0.45 19.25 36.16
N ALA A 7 0.16 18.27 36.78
CA ALA A 7 1.12 17.38 36.17
C ALA A 7 0.46 16.80 34.90
N ARG A 8 0.94 17.17 33.72
CA ARG A 8 0.53 16.54 32.46
C ARG A 8 0.85 15.07 32.61
N ALA A 9 -0.21 14.25 32.67
CA ALA A 9 -0.08 12.81 32.70
C ALA A 9 0.82 12.38 31.52
N GLN A 10 1.95 11.76 31.80
CA GLN A 10 2.81 11.22 30.76
C GLN A 10 1.97 10.18 29.98
N PRO A 11 1.97 10.22 28.64
CA PRO A 11 1.23 9.24 27.86
C PRO A 11 1.70 7.84 28.25
N ALA A 12 0.73 6.93 28.44
CA ALA A 12 1.03 5.55 28.81
C ALA A 12 2.06 4.96 27.81
N PRO A 13 3.06 4.20 28.29
CA PRO A 13 4.09 3.64 27.42
C PRO A 13 3.46 2.80 26.32
N ARG A 14 3.80 3.08 25.09
CA ARG A 14 3.28 2.37 23.91
C ARG A 14 3.79 0.93 23.90
N ARG A 15 2.93 0.00 23.47
CA ARG A 15 3.24 -1.44 23.44
C ARG A 15 4.00 -1.79 22.16
N PRO A 16 5.24 -2.28 22.20
CA PRO A 16 5.95 -2.69 20.99
C PRO A 16 5.21 -3.79 20.23
N LEU A 17 5.14 -3.66 18.90
CA LEU A 17 4.60 -4.67 17.99
C LEU A 17 5.48 -4.75 16.74
N ILE A 18 6.03 -5.94 16.48
CA ILE A 18 6.81 -6.18 15.26
C ILE A 18 5.86 -6.64 14.17
N VAL A 19 5.88 -5.99 13.00
CA VAL A 19 5.00 -6.31 11.88
C VAL A 19 5.82 -6.66 10.64
N ARG A 20 5.62 -7.85 10.11
CA ARG A 20 6.15 -8.24 8.80
C ARG A 20 5.15 -7.84 7.72
N LEU A 21 5.54 -6.90 6.87
CA LEU A 21 4.76 -6.45 5.73
C LEU A 21 4.77 -7.47 4.59
N ARG A 22 3.77 -7.43 3.74
CA ARG A 22 3.74 -8.14 2.46
C ARG A 22 4.80 -7.57 1.49
N ASN A 23 5.01 -8.26 0.38
CA ASN A 23 6.06 -7.92 -0.58
C ASN A 23 5.57 -7.07 -1.77
N TRP A 24 4.28 -6.79 -1.87
CA TRP A 24 3.66 -6.05 -2.96
C TRP A 24 3.11 -4.71 -2.48
N VAL A 25 3.22 -3.68 -3.33
CA VAL A 25 2.80 -2.31 -3.00
C VAL A 25 1.32 -2.25 -2.66
N GLY A 26 0.46 -2.90 -3.46
CA GLY A 26 -0.99 -2.94 -3.22
C GLY A 26 -1.34 -3.55 -1.86
N ASP A 27 -0.73 -4.71 -1.51
CA ASP A 27 -0.94 -5.35 -0.20
C ASP A 27 -0.53 -4.46 0.97
N VAL A 28 0.64 -3.80 0.88
CA VAL A 28 1.11 -2.90 1.93
C VAL A 28 0.17 -1.69 2.06
N THR A 29 -0.28 -1.16 0.95
CA THR A 29 -1.26 -0.06 0.92
C THR A 29 -2.57 -0.48 1.58
N LEU A 30 -3.12 -1.64 1.25
CA LEU A 30 -4.35 -2.19 1.85
C LEU A 30 -4.20 -2.49 3.35
N ALA A 31 -2.98 -2.71 3.84
CA ALA A 31 -2.73 -2.93 5.28
C ALA A 31 -2.63 -1.62 6.09
N VAL A 32 -2.47 -0.46 5.46
CA VAL A 32 -2.32 0.85 6.16
C VAL A 32 -3.43 1.11 7.18
N PRO A 33 -4.73 0.89 6.91
CA PRO A 33 -5.77 1.12 7.91
C PRO A 33 -5.60 0.25 9.16
N THR A 34 -5.18 -1.00 8.97
CA THR A 34 -4.90 -1.94 10.07
C THR A 34 -3.74 -1.43 10.93
N LEU A 35 -2.66 -0.97 10.30
CA LEU A 35 -1.49 -0.43 10.99
C LEU A 35 -1.86 0.85 11.76
N ARG A 36 -2.61 1.77 11.16
CA ARG A 36 -3.10 2.99 11.83
C ARG A 36 -3.96 2.65 13.04
N ARG A 37 -4.90 1.73 12.90
CA ARG A 37 -5.76 1.30 14.01
C ARG A 37 -4.97 0.74 15.18
N LEU A 38 -3.91 -0.02 14.92
CA LEU A 38 -3.02 -0.54 15.96
C LEU A 38 -2.18 0.59 16.58
N ASP A 39 -1.69 1.52 15.77
CA ASP A 39 -0.96 2.70 16.22
C ASP A 39 -1.82 3.59 17.13
N ASP A 40 -3.05 3.89 16.72
CA ASP A 40 -4.05 4.65 17.49
C ASP A 40 -4.43 3.95 18.80
N ALA A 41 -4.40 2.62 18.82
CA ALA A 41 -4.65 1.81 20.01
C ALA A 41 -3.42 1.71 20.96
N GLY A 42 -2.36 2.48 20.68
CA GLY A 42 -1.18 2.59 21.56
C GLY A 42 -0.10 1.54 21.29
N TYR A 43 -0.08 0.90 20.12
CA TYR A 43 1.07 0.08 19.72
C TYR A 43 2.20 0.96 19.13
N ALA A 44 3.45 0.65 19.51
CA ALA A 44 4.65 1.17 18.88
C ALA A 44 5.06 0.18 17.78
N LEU A 45 4.75 0.50 16.53
CA LEU A 45 4.98 -0.39 15.40
C LEU A 45 6.45 -0.40 14.99
N GLN A 46 6.99 -1.60 14.73
CA GLN A 46 8.29 -1.84 14.12
C GLN A 46 8.05 -2.66 12.85
N LEU A 47 8.06 -2.00 11.68
CA LEU A 47 7.69 -2.61 10.41
C LEU A 47 8.91 -3.21 9.74
N ILE A 48 8.77 -4.40 9.13
CA ILE A 48 9.80 -5.05 8.33
C ILE A 48 9.24 -5.27 6.93
N GLY A 49 9.85 -4.69 5.90
CA GLY A 49 9.35 -4.75 4.53
C GLY A 49 10.42 -4.62 3.47
N LYS A 50 10.02 -4.64 2.21
CA LYS A 50 10.90 -4.29 1.08
C LYS A 50 11.40 -2.85 1.23
N GLY A 51 12.56 -2.52 0.65
CA GLY A 51 13.19 -1.19 0.79
C GLY A 51 12.26 -0.02 0.47
N TRP A 52 11.46 -0.16 -0.58
CA TRP A 52 10.49 0.86 -1.00
C TRP A 52 9.38 1.16 0.02
N ALA A 53 9.12 0.24 0.98
CA ALA A 53 8.09 0.44 1.98
C ALA A 53 8.41 1.61 2.94
N ARG A 54 9.69 1.97 3.08
CA ARG A 54 10.11 3.12 3.88
C ARG A 54 9.59 4.42 3.28
N GLU A 55 9.76 4.59 1.97
CA GLU A 55 9.31 5.78 1.25
C GLU A 55 7.78 5.86 1.22
N LEU A 56 7.12 4.73 0.89
CA LEU A 56 5.66 4.64 0.85
C LEU A 56 5.00 5.02 2.19
N LEU A 57 5.58 4.59 3.31
CA LEU A 57 4.99 4.76 4.65
C LEU A 57 5.59 5.93 5.44
N ALA A 58 6.48 6.73 4.84
CA ALA A 58 7.21 7.81 5.52
C ALA A 58 6.27 8.84 6.20
N GLY A 59 5.12 9.14 5.59
CA GLY A 59 4.14 10.08 6.15
C GLY A 59 3.51 9.64 7.46
N HIS A 60 3.58 8.34 7.80
CA HIS A 60 3.07 7.81 9.06
C HIS A 60 4.09 7.86 10.20
N GLY A 61 5.36 8.12 9.91
CA GLY A 61 6.42 8.18 10.92
C GLY A 61 6.76 6.82 11.56
N TRP A 62 6.29 5.70 11.01
CA TRP A 62 6.60 4.37 11.54
C TRP A 62 8.01 3.93 11.14
N PRO A 63 8.82 3.37 12.06
CA PRO A 63 10.08 2.74 11.72
C PRO A 63 9.89 1.59 10.74
N VAL A 64 10.54 1.65 9.58
CA VAL A 64 10.53 0.60 8.57
C VAL A 64 11.94 0.05 8.38
N HIS A 65 12.14 -1.20 8.75
CA HIS A 65 13.39 -1.93 8.59
C HIS A 65 13.38 -2.66 7.26
N PRO A 66 14.40 -2.46 6.41
CA PRO A 66 14.53 -3.21 5.16
C PRO A 66 14.61 -4.71 5.43
N LEU A 67 13.86 -5.49 4.67
CA LEU A 67 13.87 -6.95 4.74
C LEU A 67 15.23 -7.46 4.26
N PRO A 68 16.03 -8.13 5.12
CA PRO A 68 17.30 -8.71 4.70
C PRO A 68 17.11 -9.84 3.67
N LYS A 69 18.15 -10.10 2.88
CA LYS A 69 18.09 -11.09 1.79
C LYS A 69 18.08 -12.53 2.32
N THR A 70 18.88 -12.84 3.32
CA THR A 70 19.02 -14.20 3.85
C THR A 70 18.14 -14.45 5.07
N MET A 71 17.74 -15.69 5.28
CA MET A 71 16.95 -16.08 6.46
C MET A 71 17.69 -15.83 7.77
N GLY A 72 19.00 -16.08 7.79
CA GLY A 72 19.83 -15.84 8.98
C GLY A 72 19.83 -14.37 9.41
N GLU A 73 20.02 -13.46 8.46
CA GLU A 73 19.97 -12.01 8.71
C GLU A 73 18.58 -11.55 9.18
N ARG A 74 17.51 -12.14 8.62
CA ARG A 74 16.12 -11.84 9.05
C ARG A 74 15.89 -12.25 10.49
N ILE A 75 16.35 -13.45 10.88
CA ILE A 75 16.26 -13.93 12.26
C ILE A 75 17.10 -13.05 13.19
N ALA A 76 18.29 -12.61 12.78
CA ALA A 76 19.14 -11.69 13.53
C ALA A 76 18.43 -10.33 13.76
N LEU A 77 17.83 -9.75 12.70
CA LEU A 77 17.03 -8.54 12.81
C LEU A 77 15.86 -8.71 13.80
N LEU A 78 15.12 -9.81 13.68
CA LEU A 78 13.98 -10.12 14.56
C LEU A 78 14.41 -10.26 16.03
N ARG A 79 15.56 -10.90 16.30
CA ARG A 79 16.11 -11.02 17.64
C ARG A 79 16.55 -9.68 18.22
N ARG A 80 17.14 -8.82 17.41
CA ARG A 80 17.48 -7.45 17.81
C ARG A 80 16.23 -6.66 18.18
N LEU A 81 15.22 -6.60 17.30
CA LEU A 81 13.96 -5.90 17.58
C LEU A 81 13.23 -6.46 18.80
N LYS A 82 13.31 -7.78 19.01
CA LYS A 82 12.81 -8.41 20.23
C LYS A 82 13.51 -7.88 21.47
N ALA A 83 14.84 -7.81 21.47
CA ALA A 83 15.62 -7.31 22.61
C ALA A 83 15.31 -5.84 22.91
N GLU A 84 15.22 -4.99 21.89
CA GLU A 84 14.82 -3.59 21.99
C GLU A 84 13.39 -3.46 22.59
N ALA A 85 12.45 -4.28 22.14
CA ALA A 85 11.09 -4.29 22.65
C ALA A 85 11.00 -4.77 24.11
N GLN A 86 11.80 -5.76 24.50
CA GLN A 86 11.86 -6.27 25.87
C GLN A 86 12.45 -5.25 26.84
N ALA A 87 13.38 -4.41 26.39
CA ALA A 87 13.97 -3.36 27.20
C ALA A 87 12.95 -2.29 27.62
N VAL A 88 11.92 -2.06 26.80
CA VAL A 88 10.87 -1.06 27.09
C VAL A 88 9.57 -1.66 27.60
N ASP A 89 9.37 -2.98 27.47
CA ASP A 89 8.15 -3.68 27.87
C ASP A 89 8.44 -5.07 28.44
N ALA A 90 8.48 -5.20 29.76
CA ALA A 90 8.73 -6.46 30.46
C ALA A 90 7.68 -7.54 30.16
N GLN A 91 6.49 -7.19 29.68
CA GLN A 91 5.42 -8.13 29.33
C GLN A 91 5.45 -8.56 27.85
N PHE A 92 6.40 -8.04 27.05
CA PHE A 92 6.47 -8.28 25.61
C PHE A 92 6.39 -9.76 25.23
N ASN A 93 7.13 -10.62 25.92
CA ASN A 93 7.15 -12.07 25.63
C ASN A 93 5.90 -12.84 26.08
N ARG A 94 5.06 -12.25 26.93
CA ARG A 94 3.90 -12.95 27.52
C ARG A 94 2.65 -12.88 26.65
N ARG A 95 2.60 -11.97 25.66
CA ARG A 95 1.46 -11.73 24.76
C ARG A 95 1.80 -11.97 23.29
N LEU A 96 0.82 -11.88 22.42
CA LEU A 96 1.07 -11.73 20.98
C LEU A 96 1.84 -10.44 20.75
N ASN A 97 2.99 -10.53 20.11
CA ASN A 97 3.94 -9.42 19.97
C ASN A 97 4.42 -9.21 18.54
N THR A 98 3.87 -10.01 17.61
CA THR A 98 4.24 -9.94 16.22
C THR A 98 3.00 -10.18 15.35
N LEU A 99 2.90 -9.38 14.25
CA LEU A 99 1.90 -9.52 13.22
C LEU A 99 2.57 -9.97 11.91
N CYS A 100 2.20 -11.16 11.44
CA CYS A 100 2.73 -11.75 10.21
C CYS A 100 1.71 -11.60 9.08
N LEU A 101 1.81 -10.53 8.28
CA LEU A 101 0.92 -10.31 7.13
C LEU A 101 1.17 -11.27 5.96
N PRO A 102 2.42 -11.67 5.63
CA PRO A 102 2.64 -12.73 4.66
C PRO A 102 2.10 -14.08 5.14
N ASP A 103 1.69 -14.91 4.20
CA ASP A 103 1.16 -16.26 4.45
C ASP A 103 2.16 -17.39 4.12
N SER A 104 3.42 -17.06 3.78
CA SER A 104 4.48 -18.04 3.52
C SER A 104 4.90 -18.80 4.79
N PHE A 105 5.24 -20.07 4.64
CA PHE A 105 5.80 -20.91 5.71
C PHE A 105 7.08 -20.31 6.30
N SER A 106 7.98 -19.81 5.44
CA SER A 106 9.28 -19.25 5.85
C SER A 106 9.12 -18.04 6.79
N SER A 107 8.15 -17.16 6.58
CA SER A 107 7.94 -16.01 7.45
C SER A 107 7.49 -16.42 8.87
N ALA A 108 6.66 -17.44 9.00
CA ALA A 108 6.27 -17.96 10.31
C ALA A 108 7.44 -18.68 11.01
N LEU A 109 8.25 -19.42 10.24
CA LEU A 109 9.45 -20.09 10.77
C LEU A 109 10.48 -19.09 11.31
N GLU A 110 10.73 -17.98 10.59
CA GLU A 110 11.63 -16.90 11.03
C GLU A 110 11.21 -16.36 12.40
N PHE A 111 9.92 -16.08 12.60
CA PHE A 111 9.39 -15.62 13.89
C PHE A 111 9.54 -16.66 14.99
N ARG A 112 9.25 -17.92 14.68
CA ARG A 112 9.37 -19.02 15.66
C ARG A 112 10.81 -19.20 16.12
N LEU A 113 11.77 -19.15 15.18
CA LEU A 113 13.22 -19.25 15.46
C LEU A 113 13.78 -18.01 16.19
N ALA A 114 13.18 -16.85 16.02
CA ALA A 114 13.50 -15.64 16.78
C ALA A 114 12.86 -15.65 18.18
N GLY A 115 12.00 -16.63 18.48
CA GLY A 115 11.29 -16.73 19.77
C GLY A 115 10.23 -15.66 19.95
N LEU A 116 9.56 -15.27 18.88
CA LEU A 116 8.45 -14.31 18.83
C LEU A 116 7.10 -15.03 18.84
N ARG A 117 6.07 -14.36 19.34
CA ARG A 117 4.71 -14.88 19.44
C ARG A 117 3.83 -14.25 18.36
N ALA A 118 3.89 -14.82 17.15
CA ALA A 118 3.25 -14.25 15.99
C ALA A 118 1.76 -14.62 15.88
N LEU A 119 0.94 -13.62 15.52
CA LEU A 119 -0.38 -13.76 14.93
C LEU A 119 -0.24 -13.79 13.41
N GLY A 120 -0.88 -14.73 12.74
CA GLY A 120 -0.89 -14.85 11.28
C GLY A 120 -2.00 -15.78 10.81
N HIS A 121 -2.17 -15.91 9.48
CA HIS A 121 -3.16 -16.82 8.90
C HIS A 121 -2.62 -18.24 8.75
N ALA A 122 -3.49 -19.22 8.95
CA ALA A 122 -3.20 -20.63 8.68
C ALA A 122 -3.08 -20.86 7.16
N HIS A 123 -1.92 -21.32 6.73
CA HIS A 123 -1.64 -21.65 5.33
C HIS A 123 -0.45 -22.63 5.28
N GLU A 124 -0.43 -23.57 4.37
CA GLU A 124 0.70 -24.47 4.10
C GLU A 124 1.35 -25.09 5.37
N GLY A 125 0.53 -25.50 6.33
CA GLY A 125 1.02 -26.16 7.57
C GLY A 125 1.69 -25.25 8.61
N ARG A 126 1.81 -23.94 8.36
CA ARG A 126 2.51 -22.99 9.26
C ARG A 126 1.78 -22.70 10.59
N SER A 127 0.56 -23.19 10.76
CA SER A 127 -0.23 -22.98 11.98
C SER A 127 0.51 -23.40 13.26
N LEU A 128 1.35 -24.44 13.18
CA LEU A 128 2.17 -24.95 14.31
C LEU A 128 3.31 -23.99 14.70
N LEU A 129 3.69 -23.07 13.80
CA LEU A 129 4.76 -22.09 14.03
C LEU A 129 4.23 -20.77 14.60
N LEU A 130 2.93 -20.53 14.49
CA LEU A 130 2.27 -19.32 14.96
C LEU A 130 1.79 -19.48 16.40
N ALA A 131 1.90 -18.43 17.21
CA ALA A 131 1.31 -18.40 18.54
C ALA A 131 -0.23 -18.34 18.49
N ARG A 132 -0.76 -17.72 17.44
CA ARG A 132 -2.17 -17.74 17.09
C ARG A 132 -2.32 -17.77 15.56
N ALA A 133 -2.94 -18.81 15.05
CA ALA A 133 -3.27 -18.98 13.66
C ALA A 133 -4.75 -18.64 13.42
N LEU A 134 -5.05 -17.77 12.46
CA LEU A 134 -6.40 -17.47 12.03
C LEU A 134 -6.71 -18.26 10.74
N PRO A 135 -7.96 -18.67 10.51
CA PRO A 135 -8.36 -19.13 9.18
C PRO A 135 -8.04 -18.06 8.12
N LEU A 136 -7.51 -18.47 6.97
CA LEU A 136 -7.30 -17.55 5.84
C LEU A 136 -8.59 -17.46 5.03
N PRO A 137 -9.33 -16.34 5.11
CA PRO A 137 -10.53 -16.16 4.28
C PRO A 137 -10.11 -16.03 2.82
N ARG A 138 -10.83 -16.74 1.92
CA ARG A 138 -10.56 -16.71 0.48
C ARG A 138 -11.64 -15.99 -0.33
N THR A 139 -12.70 -15.53 0.33
CA THR A 139 -13.88 -14.93 -0.29
C THR A 139 -14.15 -13.51 0.14
N VAL A 140 -13.25 -12.92 0.93
CA VAL A 140 -13.37 -11.54 1.40
C VAL A 140 -12.19 -10.70 0.90
N HIS A 141 -12.40 -9.41 0.82
CA HIS A 141 -11.40 -8.45 0.36
C HIS A 141 -10.12 -8.46 1.23
N ALA A 142 -8.94 -8.32 0.63
CA ALA A 142 -7.65 -8.36 1.32
C ALA A 142 -7.54 -7.35 2.48
N LEU A 143 -8.10 -6.14 2.35
CA LEU A 143 -8.17 -5.17 3.44
C LEU A 143 -8.90 -5.77 4.66
N GLN A 144 -10.02 -6.47 4.44
CA GLN A 144 -10.77 -7.11 5.53
C GLN A 144 -9.96 -8.21 6.19
N VAL A 145 -9.18 -8.96 5.42
CA VAL A 145 -8.26 -9.99 5.96
C VAL A 145 -7.28 -9.36 6.96
N TYR A 146 -6.65 -8.23 6.60
CA TYR A 146 -5.74 -7.52 7.49
C TYR A 146 -6.46 -6.88 8.68
N TRP A 147 -7.64 -6.30 8.46
CA TRP A 147 -8.45 -5.66 9.50
C TRP A 147 -8.84 -6.62 10.61
N GLN A 148 -9.24 -7.85 10.27
CA GLN A 148 -9.56 -8.91 11.23
C GLN A 148 -8.38 -9.30 12.13
N MET A 149 -7.14 -9.17 11.64
CA MET A 149 -5.96 -9.39 12.49
C MET A 149 -5.84 -8.32 13.59
N ALA A 150 -6.20 -7.06 13.30
CA ALA A 150 -6.27 -6.03 14.33
C ALA A 150 -7.41 -6.32 15.33
N ASP A 151 -8.58 -6.77 14.88
CA ASP A 151 -9.69 -7.17 15.78
C ASP A 151 -9.21 -8.17 16.82
N VAL A 152 -8.42 -9.15 16.40
CA VAL A 152 -7.89 -10.19 17.27
C VAL A 152 -6.86 -9.65 18.26
N LEU A 153 -5.96 -8.74 17.83
CA LEU A 153 -4.95 -8.14 18.70
C LEU A 153 -5.57 -7.21 19.74
N LEU A 154 -6.61 -6.48 19.34
CA LEU A 154 -7.31 -5.51 20.18
C LEU A 154 -8.38 -6.15 21.05
N GLY A 155 -8.85 -7.36 20.72
CA GLY A 155 -9.99 -7.99 21.37
C GLY A 155 -11.32 -7.26 21.11
N ALA A 156 -11.39 -6.47 20.05
CA ALA A 156 -12.55 -5.65 19.70
C ALA A 156 -12.72 -5.54 18.18
N THR A 157 -13.95 -5.73 17.70
CA THR A 157 -14.29 -5.55 16.30
C THR A 157 -14.62 -4.08 16.00
N ALA A 158 -14.32 -3.65 14.77
CA ALA A 158 -14.71 -2.34 14.27
C ALA A 158 -15.16 -2.43 12.80
N PRO A 159 -16.01 -1.50 12.33
CA PRO A 159 -16.39 -1.44 10.92
C PRO A 159 -15.17 -1.20 10.04
N LEU A 160 -15.23 -1.68 8.80
CA LEU A 160 -14.19 -1.41 7.82
C LEU A 160 -14.09 0.09 7.53
N PRO A 161 -12.89 0.63 7.33
CA PRO A 161 -12.72 2.04 7.00
C PRO A 161 -13.27 2.33 5.60
N ALA A 162 -13.85 3.51 5.41
CA ALA A 162 -14.32 3.93 4.08
C ALA A 162 -13.17 4.21 3.10
N ALA A 163 -12.01 4.61 3.61
CA ALA A 163 -10.81 4.93 2.84
C ALA A 163 -9.54 4.42 3.52
N ILE A 164 -8.48 4.25 2.75
CA ILE A 164 -7.17 3.79 3.24
C ILE A 164 -6.51 4.86 4.10
N GLY A 165 -6.42 6.10 3.59
CA GLY A 165 -5.79 7.22 4.29
C GLY A 165 -4.28 7.07 4.42
N LEU A 166 -3.60 6.78 3.31
CA LEU A 166 -2.14 6.83 3.22
C LEU A 166 -1.66 8.27 3.39
N LEU A 167 -0.77 8.50 4.34
CA LEU A 167 -0.19 9.80 4.61
C LEU A 167 1.12 9.98 3.81
N VAL A 168 1.25 11.15 3.20
CA VAL A 168 2.46 11.55 2.48
C VAL A 168 3.30 12.46 3.37
N SER A 169 4.63 12.29 3.38
CA SER A 169 5.52 13.16 4.15
C SER A 169 5.73 14.50 3.47
N ASP A 170 6.06 15.55 4.25
CA ASP A 170 6.36 16.87 3.71
C ASP A 170 7.59 16.86 2.78
N ALA A 171 8.58 16.02 3.08
CA ALA A 171 9.73 15.81 2.21
C ALA A 171 9.34 15.31 0.82
N HIS A 172 8.45 14.31 0.74
CA HIS A 172 7.98 13.78 -0.54
C HIS A 172 7.07 14.78 -1.28
N ARG A 173 6.26 15.58 -0.56
CA ARG A 173 5.53 16.69 -1.18
C ARG A 173 6.46 17.70 -1.83
N ALA A 174 7.51 18.10 -1.13
CA ALA A 174 8.50 19.03 -1.68
C ALA A 174 9.24 18.44 -2.90
N GLN A 175 9.60 17.16 -2.86
CA GLN A 175 10.20 16.45 -4.00
C GLN A 175 9.25 16.39 -5.21
N ALA A 176 7.99 16.07 -4.99
CA ALA A 176 6.97 16.06 -6.03
C ALA A 176 6.79 17.44 -6.68
N GLN A 177 6.71 18.50 -5.87
CA GLN A 177 6.61 19.88 -6.36
C GLN A 177 7.83 20.27 -7.21
N ALA A 178 9.05 19.94 -6.77
CA ALA A 178 10.27 20.20 -7.52
C ALA A 178 10.30 19.40 -8.85
N LEU A 179 9.80 18.17 -8.84
CA LEU A 179 9.69 17.33 -10.04
C LEU A 179 8.67 17.91 -11.02
N CYS A 180 7.50 18.29 -10.53
CA CYS A 180 6.46 18.95 -11.34
C CYS A 180 6.97 20.25 -11.99
N ALA A 181 7.67 21.09 -11.23
CA ALA A 181 8.24 22.34 -11.75
C ALA A 181 9.25 22.08 -12.89
N ARG A 182 10.13 21.08 -12.74
CA ARG A 182 11.11 20.72 -13.77
C ARG A 182 10.48 20.22 -15.08
N HIS A 183 9.35 19.52 -14.98
CA HIS A 183 8.68 18.91 -16.15
C HIS A 183 7.45 19.70 -16.62
N GLY A 184 7.16 20.87 -16.03
CA GLY A 184 5.99 21.68 -16.36
C GLY A 184 4.66 20.95 -16.09
N ILE A 185 4.63 20.06 -15.08
CA ILE A 185 3.41 19.37 -14.65
C ILE A 185 2.67 20.30 -13.70
N VAL A 186 1.36 20.44 -13.92
CA VAL A 186 0.50 21.29 -13.08
C VAL A 186 -0.45 20.43 -12.25
N PRO A 187 -0.93 20.91 -11.10
CA PRO A 187 -2.02 20.26 -10.38
C PRO A 187 -3.21 19.97 -11.32
N GLY A 188 -3.86 18.85 -11.10
CA GLY A 188 -4.97 18.42 -11.96
C GLY A 188 -4.55 17.74 -13.25
N SER A 189 -3.27 17.36 -13.42
CA SER A 189 -2.83 16.47 -14.50
C SER A 189 -3.45 15.08 -14.37
N LEU A 190 -3.51 14.33 -15.47
CA LEU A 190 -3.96 12.93 -15.49
C LEU A 190 -2.77 12.00 -15.34
N TYR A 191 -2.89 11.01 -14.48
CA TYR A 191 -1.86 9.99 -14.32
C TYR A 191 -2.32 8.66 -14.88
N ILE A 192 -1.39 7.92 -15.47
CA ILE A 192 -1.65 6.58 -15.98
C ILE A 192 -0.68 5.56 -15.39
N CYS A 193 -1.16 4.35 -15.13
CA CYS A 193 -0.32 3.20 -14.83
C CYS A 193 -0.77 1.99 -15.64
N PRO A 194 -0.15 1.78 -16.81
CA PRO A 194 -0.44 0.65 -17.69
C PRO A 194 0.28 -0.63 -17.24
N PHE A 195 1.27 -0.53 -16.35
CA PHE A 195 2.17 -1.62 -15.98
C PHE A 195 1.55 -2.56 -14.95
N ALA A 196 1.92 -3.85 -15.05
CA ALA A 196 1.38 -4.90 -14.20
C ALA A 196 2.37 -5.43 -13.13
N GLY A 197 3.35 -4.61 -12.77
CA GLY A 197 4.28 -4.94 -11.66
C GLY A 197 5.56 -5.64 -12.12
N GLY A 198 6.43 -4.92 -12.78
CA GLY A 198 7.84 -5.29 -12.98
C GLY A 198 8.15 -6.03 -14.26
N THR A 199 7.18 -6.45 -15.04
CA THR A 199 7.42 -6.92 -16.41
C THR A 199 6.24 -6.63 -17.30
N TRP A 200 6.48 -5.99 -18.41
CA TRP A 200 5.54 -5.90 -19.52
C TRP A 200 5.05 -7.28 -20.00
N ALA A 201 5.79 -8.33 -19.67
CA ALA A 201 5.49 -9.72 -20.02
C ALA A 201 4.27 -10.32 -19.29
N GLN A 202 3.75 -9.69 -18.25
CA GLN A 202 2.47 -10.08 -17.63
C GLN A 202 1.29 -9.48 -18.43
N GLN A 203 1.24 -9.76 -19.72
CA GLN A 203 0.23 -9.24 -20.64
C GLN A 203 -1.21 -9.57 -20.24
N ASP A 204 -1.42 -10.63 -19.47
CA ASP A 204 -2.72 -11.03 -18.91
C ASP A 204 -3.30 -10.00 -17.92
N LYS A 205 -2.46 -9.11 -17.37
CA LYS A 205 -2.86 -8.02 -16.46
C LYS A 205 -2.75 -6.62 -17.07
N THR A 206 -2.37 -6.53 -18.33
CA THR A 206 -2.22 -5.25 -19.05
C THR A 206 -3.34 -5.10 -20.05
N TRP A 207 -4.13 -4.03 -19.90
CA TRP A 207 -5.18 -3.71 -20.88
C TRP A 207 -4.57 -3.43 -22.26
N PRO A 208 -4.93 -4.20 -23.29
CA PRO A 208 -4.30 -4.09 -24.61
C PRO A 208 -4.47 -2.71 -25.27
N ASP A 209 -5.63 -2.07 -25.04
CA ASP A 209 -5.94 -0.76 -25.65
C ASP A 209 -5.31 0.41 -24.91
N PHE A 210 -4.55 0.19 -23.83
CA PHE A 210 -4.02 1.26 -22.99
C PHE A 210 -3.14 2.26 -23.76
N PRO A 211 -2.20 1.84 -24.63
CA PRO A 211 -1.38 2.79 -25.39
C PRO A 211 -2.22 3.69 -26.32
N ALA A 212 -3.14 3.12 -27.07
CA ALA A 212 -4.03 3.86 -27.95
C ALA A 212 -4.94 4.82 -27.15
N PHE A 213 -5.49 4.36 -26.03
CA PHE A 213 -6.31 5.15 -25.14
C PHE A 213 -5.56 6.36 -24.56
N ALA A 214 -4.34 6.14 -24.07
CA ALA A 214 -3.49 7.19 -23.51
C ALA A 214 -3.11 8.25 -24.58
N ALA A 215 -2.84 7.82 -25.81
CA ALA A 215 -2.43 8.71 -26.89
C ALA A 215 -3.59 9.47 -27.55
N GLN A 216 -4.77 8.85 -27.65
CA GLN A 216 -5.87 9.38 -28.47
C GLN A 216 -7.06 9.92 -27.67
N VAL A 217 -7.33 9.34 -26.48
CA VAL A 217 -8.51 9.67 -25.69
C VAL A 217 -8.19 10.64 -24.57
N LEU A 218 -7.20 10.36 -23.74
CA LEU A 218 -6.88 11.19 -22.58
C LEU A 218 -6.51 12.64 -22.92
N PRO A 219 -5.76 12.95 -24.01
CA PRO A 219 -5.44 14.34 -24.35
C PRO A 219 -6.65 15.19 -24.70
N ARG A 220 -7.79 14.59 -25.09
CA ARG A 220 -9.04 15.31 -25.40
C ARG A 220 -9.63 16.03 -24.19
N HIS A 221 -9.21 15.66 -22.97
CA HIS A 221 -9.62 16.35 -21.75
C HIS A 221 -8.82 17.65 -21.47
N GLY A 222 -7.91 18.05 -22.36
CA GLY A 222 -7.11 19.28 -22.21
C GLY A 222 -6.14 19.27 -21.04
N ARG A 223 -5.85 18.10 -20.49
CA ARG A 223 -4.97 17.91 -19.33
C ARG A 223 -3.70 17.17 -19.73
N ARG A 224 -2.60 17.50 -19.08
CA ARG A 224 -1.34 16.77 -19.28
C ARG A 224 -1.47 15.33 -18.78
N VAL A 225 -0.97 14.39 -19.56
CA VAL A 225 -0.89 12.98 -19.18
C VAL A 225 0.52 12.67 -18.68
N VAL A 226 0.61 11.99 -17.54
CA VAL A 226 1.87 11.65 -16.86
C VAL A 226 1.91 10.14 -16.62
N VAL A 227 3.08 9.54 -16.81
CA VAL A 227 3.36 8.16 -16.49
C VAL A 227 4.63 8.06 -15.64
N CYS A 228 4.58 7.26 -14.57
CA CYS A 228 5.72 6.98 -13.71
C CYS A 228 6.01 5.47 -13.78
N PRO A 229 6.93 5.03 -14.66
CA PRO A 229 7.30 3.62 -14.75
C PRO A 229 8.04 3.17 -13.49
N GLY A 230 7.88 1.92 -13.12
CA GLY A 230 8.70 1.27 -12.11
C GLY A 230 10.05 0.83 -12.69
N PRO A 231 10.97 0.35 -11.82
CA PRO A 231 12.28 -0.14 -12.26
C PRO A 231 12.16 -1.23 -13.32
N GLY A 232 12.80 -1.02 -14.48
CA GLY A 232 12.79 -1.92 -15.64
C GLY A 232 11.62 -1.73 -16.61
N GLU A 233 10.75 -0.74 -16.36
CA GLU A 233 9.61 -0.39 -17.23
C GLU A 233 9.87 0.88 -18.06
N GLU A 234 11.01 1.55 -17.88
CA GLU A 234 11.32 2.88 -18.44
C GLU A 234 11.36 2.88 -19.98
N ALA A 235 12.00 1.86 -20.56
CA ALA A 235 12.10 1.73 -22.02
C ALA A 235 10.71 1.50 -22.65
N VAL A 236 9.90 0.64 -22.04
CA VAL A 236 8.53 0.35 -22.48
C VAL A 236 7.64 1.57 -22.31
N ALA A 237 7.80 2.34 -21.23
CA ALA A 237 7.08 3.59 -21.03
C ALA A 237 7.38 4.61 -22.13
N GLN A 238 8.65 4.76 -22.47
CA GLN A 238 9.07 5.68 -23.55
C GLN A 238 8.57 5.22 -24.93
N GLU A 239 8.58 3.92 -25.20
CA GLU A 239 8.15 3.36 -26.48
C GLU A 239 6.64 3.50 -26.71
N HIS A 240 5.83 3.10 -25.71
CA HIS A 240 4.38 3.00 -25.87
C HIS A 240 3.61 4.22 -25.35
N PHE A 241 4.23 5.04 -24.46
CA PHE A 241 3.60 6.19 -23.83
C PHE A 241 4.39 7.48 -23.96
N GLY A 242 5.30 7.57 -24.96
CA GLY A 242 6.14 8.75 -25.19
C GLY A 242 5.37 10.04 -25.54
N SER A 243 4.07 9.97 -25.84
CA SER A 243 3.19 11.14 -25.94
C SER A 243 2.81 11.72 -24.57
N ALA A 244 2.96 10.96 -23.50
CA ALA A 244 2.80 11.42 -22.12
C ALA A 244 4.14 11.95 -21.56
N THR A 245 4.06 12.68 -20.45
CA THR A 245 5.28 13.03 -19.68
C THR A 245 5.75 11.81 -18.89
N VAL A 246 6.87 11.23 -19.27
CA VAL A 246 7.47 10.08 -18.58
C VAL A 246 8.36 10.58 -17.45
N LEU A 247 8.11 10.16 -16.22
CA LEU A 247 8.90 10.47 -15.03
C LEU A 247 9.59 9.21 -14.53
N ASN A 248 10.88 9.09 -14.82
CA ASN A 248 11.70 7.97 -14.37
C ASN A 248 12.22 8.16 -12.94
N ASP A 249 12.59 7.07 -12.27
CA ASP A 249 13.24 7.04 -10.96
C ASP A 249 12.44 7.74 -9.84
N VAL A 250 11.12 7.68 -9.90
CA VAL A 250 10.24 8.25 -8.88
C VAL A 250 10.05 7.23 -7.76
N ASP A 251 10.49 7.55 -6.54
CA ASP A 251 10.22 6.73 -5.38
C ASP A 251 8.73 6.73 -5.01
N LEU A 252 8.27 5.70 -4.26
CA LEU A 252 6.84 5.53 -3.98
C LEU A 252 6.23 6.62 -3.09
N GLY A 253 7.02 7.27 -2.24
CA GLY A 253 6.56 8.38 -1.42
C GLY A 253 6.31 9.64 -2.26
N THR A 254 7.26 9.96 -3.15
CA THR A 254 7.13 11.05 -4.13
C THR A 254 5.99 10.76 -5.11
N TYR A 255 5.84 9.50 -5.57
CA TYR A 255 4.74 9.12 -6.44
C TYR A 255 3.38 9.29 -5.74
N ALA A 256 3.26 8.91 -4.46
CA ALA A 256 2.04 9.16 -3.68
C ALA A 256 1.73 10.66 -3.57
N ALA A 257 2.77 11.52 -3.42
CA ALA A 257 2.60 12.98 -3.41
C ALA A 257 2.10 13.53 -4.77
N LEU A 258 2.66 13.05 -5.87
CA LEU A 258 2.21 13.41 -7.22
C LEU A 258 0.75 13.03 -7.44
N LEU A 259 0.35 11.84 -6.97
CA LEU A 259 -1.03 11.38 -7.08
C LEU A 259 -2.01 12.22 -6.27
N GLN A 260 -1.63 12.79 -5.13
CA GLN A 260 -2.50 13.68 -4.36
C GLN A 260 -2.94 14.93 -5.14
N GLU A 261 -2.09 15.42 -6.05
CA GLU A 261 -2.33 16.60 -6.87
C GLU A 261 -2.96 16.25 -8.24
N ALA A 262 -3.17 14.96 -8.51
CA ALA A 262 -3.75 14.49 -9.77
C ALA A 262 -5.27 14.70 -9.80
N ALA A 263 -5.81 15.10 -10.96
CA ALA A 263 -7.26 15.11 -11.16
C ALA A 263 -7.85 13.70 -11.22
N LEU A 264 -7.10 12.77 -11.81
CA LEU A 264 -7.53 11.40 -12.01
C LEU A 264 -6.33 10.50 -12.28
N MET A 265 -6.42 9.27 -11.83
CA MET A 265 -5.57 8.18 -12.29
C MET A 265 -6.37 7.16 -13.09
N VAL A 266 -5.82 6.70 -14.22
CA VAL A 266 -6.31 5.52 -14.94
C VAL A 266 -5.25 4.44 -14.82
N ALA A 267 -5.60 3.29 -14.27
CA ALA A 267 -4.63 2.22 -14.00
C ALA A 267 -5.22 0.84 -14.23
N ASN A 268 -4.37 -0.11 -14.63
CA ASN A 268 -4.69 -1.51 -14.43
C ASN A 268 -4.81 -1.84 -12.92
N ASP A 269 -5.31 -3.03 -12.59
CA ASP A 269 -5.38 -3.50 -11.19
C ASP A 269 -3.97 -3.83 -10.65
N THR A 270 -3.29 -2.78 -10.18
CA THR A 270 -1.87 -2.80 -9.79
C THR A 270 -1.59 -1.96 -8.54
N GLY A 271 -0.39 -2.08 -8.00
CA GLY A 271 0.06 -1.33 -6.82
C GLY A 271 -0.18 0.18 -6.89
N PRO A 272 0.20 0.86 -7.97
CA PRO A 272 -0.07 2.30 -8.13
C PRO A 272 -1.55 2.70 -8.09
N GLY A 273 -2.47 1.88 -8.63
CA GLY A 273 -3.91 2.10 -8.49
C GLY A 273 -4.36 2.08 -7.03
N HIS A 274 -3.84 1.13 -6.24
CA HIS A 274 -4.08 1.12 -4.78
C HIS A 274 -3.53 2.37 -4.09
N MET A 275 -2.36 2.88 -4.51
CA MET A 275 -1.78 4.10 -3.96
C MET A 275 -2.65 5.32 -4.27
N ALA A 276 -3.12 5.47 -5.51
CA ALA A 276 -4.02 6.56 -5.90
C ALA A 276 -5.28 6.58 -5.02
N ALA A 277 -5.97 5.44 -4.92
CA ALA A 277 -7.13 5.31 -4.04
C ALA A 277 -6.80 5.62 -2.57
N ALA A 278 -5.61 5.24 -2.10
CA ALA A 278 -5.17 5.40 -0.72
C ALA A 278 -4.88 6.86 -0.34
N VAL A 279 -4.42 7.68 -1.28
CA VAL A 279 -4.18 9.12 -1.07
C VAL A 279 -5.41 9.97 -1.42
N GLY A 280 -6.51 9.35 -1.87
CA GLY A 280 -7.77 10.02 -2.18
C GLY A 280 -7.92 10.52 -3.63
N THR A 281 -6.99 10.17 -4.52
CA THR A 281 -7.09 10.50 -5.94
C THR A 281 -8.25 9.74 -6.58
N PRO A 282 -9.11 10.39 -7.38
CA PRO A 282 -10.07 9.68 -8.22
C PRO A 282 -9.36 8.63 -9.09
N LEU A 283 -9.92 7.42 -9.14
CA LEU A 283 -9.31 6.29 -9.84
C LEU A 283 -10.32 5.62 -10.77
N VAL A 284 -9.95 5.49 -12.03
CA VAL A 284 -10.56 4.53 -12.96
C VAL A 284 -9.66 3.31 -13.01
N SER A 285 -10.09 2.23 -12.37
CA SER A 285 -9.38 0.95 -12.35
C SER A 285 -9.89 0.05 -13.45
N VAL A 286 -9.02 -0.23 -14.42
CA VAL A 286 -9.31 -1.07 -15.60
C VAL A 286 -8.96 -2.51 -15.24
N LEU A 287 -9.99 -3.36 -15.19
CA LEU A 287 -9.85 -4.75 -14.78
C LEU A 287 -9.98 -5.69 -15.98
N GLY A 288 -9.02 -6.60 -16.08
CA GLY A 288 -9.10 -7.78 -16.94
C GLY A 288 -9.73 -8.96 -16.19
N PRO A 289 -9.04 -10.12 -16.18
CA PRO A 289 -9.56 -11.35 -15.57
C PRO A 289 -9.51 -11.36 -14.02
N SER A 290 -9.07 -10.27 -13.37
CA SER A 290 -8.99 -10.18 -11.90
C SER A 290 -10.36 -10.20 -11.25
N ASP A 291 -10.47 -10.86 -10.07
CA ASP A 291 -11.68 -10.79 -9.24
C ASP A 291 -11.65 -9.54 -8.36
N PRO A 292 -12.49 -8.52 -8.63
CA PRO A 292 -12.50 -7.29 -7.86
C PRO A 292 -12.97 -7.48 -6.42
N ALA A 293 -13.71 -8.54 -6.12
CA ALA A 293 -14.18 -8.81 -4.76
C ALA A 293 -13.02 -9.04 -3.79
N LEU A 294 -11.87 -9.53 -4.27
CA LEU A 294 -10.72 -9.90 -3.44
C LEU A 294 -9.65 -8.80 -3.35
N TRP A 295 -9.38 -8.10 -4.45
CA TRP A 295 -8.16 -7.29 -4.56
C TRP A 295 -8.36 -5.87 -5.08
N ARG A 296 -9.57 -5.44 -5.45
CA ARG A 296 -9.78 -4.09 -6.00
C ARG A 296 -9.16 -2.99 -5.14
N ALA A 297 -8.78 -1.88 -5.74
CA ALA A 297 -8.43 -0.69 -5.00
C ALA A 297 -9.60 -0.25 -4.09
N TRP A 298 -9.27 0.24 -2.88
CA TRP A 298 -10.25 0.54 -1.84
C TRP A 298 -10.35 2.04 -1.58
N GLY A 299 -11.52 2.60 -1.79
CA GLY A 299 -11.79 4.02 -1.55
C GLY A 299 -13.10 4.46 -2.19
N PRO A 300 -13.68 5.59 -1.74
CA PRO A 300 -14.96 6.10 -2.24
C PRO A 300 -14.88 6.64 -3.68
N ALA A 301 -13.70 7.11 -4.13
CA ALA A 301 -13.50 7.68 -5.45
C ALA A 301 -12.97 6.66 -6.48
N VAL A 302 -13.15 5.34 -6.23
CA VAL A 302 -12.73 4.27 -7.12
C VAL A 302 -13.88 3.86 -8.04
N GLN A 303 -13.69 3.99 -9.34
CA GLN A 303 -14.56 3.45 -10.36
C GLN A 303 -13.90 2.22 -10.99
N LEU A 304 -14.58 1.08 -10.90
CA LEU A 304 -14.12 -0.17 -11.53
C LEU A 304 -14.72 -0.28 -12.92
N VAL A 305 -13.88 -0.57 -13.92
CA VAL A 305 -14.33 -0.83 -15.30
C VAL A 305 -13.84 -2.20 -15.71
N GLN A 306 -14.77 -3.11 -15.90
CA GLN A 306 -14.53 -4.50 -16.29
C GLN A 306 -15.42 -4.88 -17.45
N GLY A 307 -14.90 -5.64 -18.42
CA GLY A 307 -15.68 -6.18 -19.52
C GLY A 307 -16.47 -7.42 -19.10
N ALA A 308 -17.54 -7.71 -19.81
CA ALA A 308 -18.38 -8.88 -19.51
C ALA A 308 -17.66 -10.23 -19.71
N ALA A 309 -16.65 -10.26 -20.58
CA ALA A 309 -15.89 -11.47 -20.93
C ALA A 309 -14.40 -11.17 -21.11
N GLY A 310 -13.79 -10.35 -20.27
CA GLY A 310 -12.39 -9.98 -20.37
C GLY A 310 -12.17 -8.47 -20.15
N TRP A 311 -11.31 -7.87 -20.97
CA TRP A 311 -11.01 -6.44 -20.89
C TRP A 311 -12.20 -5.55 -21.33
N PRO A 312 -12.39 -4.37 -20.69
CA PRO A 312 -13.41 -3.43 -21.11
C PRO A 312 -13.05 -2.75 -22.45
N THR A 313 -14.05 -2.21 -23.14
CA THR A 313 -13.84 -1.39 -24.34
C THR A 313 -13.30 -0.01 -23.97
N ALA A 314 -12.59 0.63 -24.91
CA ALA A 314 -12.09 1.99 -24.76
C ALA A 314 -13.22 3.01 -24.46
N ASP A 315 -14.41 2.82 -25.06
CA ASP A 315 -15.59 3.65 -24.78
C ASP A 315 -16.07 3.55 -23.35
N SER A 316 -16.09 2.33 -22.78
CA SER A 316 -16.48 2.11 -21.38
C SER A 316 -15.52 2.82 -20.43
N VAL A 317 -14.22 2.75 -20.70
CA VAL A 317 -13.18 3.44 -19.91
C VAL A 317 -13.29 4.96 -20.08
N SER A 318 -13.51 5.43 -21.31
CA SER A 318 -13.71 6.86 -21.62
C SER A 318 -14.91 7.45 -20.85
N LEU A 319 -16.02 6.74 -20.80
CA LEU A 319 -17.20 7.15 -20.03
C LEU A 319 -16.91 7.22 -18.53
N ALA A 320 -16.15 6.28 -17.98
CA ALA A 320 -15.74 6.31 -16.58
C ALA A 320 -14.81 7.49 -16.27
N VAL A 321 -13.86 7.80 -17.17
CA VAL A 321 -12.98 8.97 -17.07
C VAL A 321 -13.79 10.26 -17.06
N GLN A 322 -14.75 10.42 -17.97
CA GLN A 322 -15.62 11.60 -18.01
C GLN A 322 -16.40 11.77 -16.70
N ARG A 323 -17.00 10.70 -16.18
CA ARG A 323 -17.72 10.73 -14.91
C ARG A 323 -16.81 11.12 -13.74
N ALA A 324 -15.61 10.54 -13.67
CA ALA A 324 -14.67 10.84 -12.60
C ALA A 324 -14.19 12.30 -12.62
N LEU A 325 -14.06 12.90 -13.80
CA LEU A 325 -13.64 14.30 -13.96
C LEU A 325 -14.78 15.32 -13.78
N THR A 326 -16.04 14.89 -13.78
CA THR A 326 -17.22 15.76 -13.59
C THR A 326 -17.81 15.70 -12.18
N THR A 327 -17.30 14.82 -11.33
CA THR A 327 -17.75 14.66 -9.93
C THR A 327 -16.85 15.50 -9.00
N ASP A 328 -16.91 16.84 -9.18
CA ASP A 328 -16.32 17.81 -8.23
C ASP A 328 -17.36 18.25 -7.19
#